data_8ad1c71b087e1e9e132c510ca126f69a
#
_entry.id   8ad1c71b087e1e9e132c510ca126f69a
#
_cell.length_a   1.000
_cell.length_b   1.000
_cell.length_c   1.000
_cell.angle_alpha   90.00
_cell.angle_beta   90.00
_cell.angle_gamma   90.00
#
_symmetry.space_group_name_H-M   'P 1'
#
loop_
_entity.id
_entity.type
_entity.pdbx_description
1 polymer ?
#
loop_
_entity_poly.entity_id
_entity_poly.type
_entity_poly.pdbx_seq_one_letter_code
_entity_poly.pdbx_strand_id
1 'polypeptide(L)'
;MNRGIYIVANDKVMDNAIALLNSIRLYDPDVLVYLIPFNENYHNIFDKLSTLHHVNLFPNLELIEQFTKRISEIFDRDFLALPNKMRKLVTWFGPLDEFIYIDTDIVVFEKIADNLDKLSEVDFFCCDYHHANDKLRNIFSPLVQEQQIFADTQLEDVFNSGFWASRKGAITEQQMDATLRECAAHREYFDFSKGVTDQPILNYLVLKLIPKRGNLVKIPGGGAGSWAGSRNFQQQGYALYDRGQRLKYLHWAGTKIKGNSPYWELWEYYRYLHEGKFAFIPKLTRRLFPFVIVRN
;
A
#
# COMPACT_ATOMS: atom_id res chain seq x y z
N MET A 1 17.43 -15.76 -4.62
CA MET A 1 16.53 -14.62 -4.90
C MET A 1 15.59 -14.49 -3.72
N ASN A 2 15.66 -13.38 -2.98
CA ASN A 2 14.83 -13.13 -1.81
C ASN A 2 13.55 -12.41 -2.26
N ARG A 3 12.39 -13.06 -2.05
CA ARG A 3 11.06 -12.51 -2.34
C ARG A 3 10.30 -12.20 -1.07
N GLY A 4 9.51 -11.14 -1.05
CA GLY A 4 8.71 -10.82 0.13
C GLY A 4 7.93 -9.53 0.02
N ILE A 5 7.55 -9.01 1.19
CA ILE A 5 6.63 -7.89 1.33
C ILE A 5 7.27 -6.80 2.18
N TYR A 6 7.09 -5.55 1.79
CA TYR A 6 7.39 -4.38 2.61
C TYR A 6 6.10 -3.71 3.08
N ILE A 7 6.08 -3.30 4.33
CA ILE A 7 5.07 -2.44 4.92
C ILE A 7 5.74 -1.21 5.55
N VAL A 8 5.07 -0.06 5.50
CA VAL A 8 5.49 1.15 6.24
C VAL A 8 4.52 1.37 7.38
N ALA A 9 5.01 1.39 8.64
CA ALA A 9 4.13 1.48 9.81
C ALA A 9 4.77 2.22 10.99
N ASN A 10 3.92 2.64 11.93
CA ASN A 10 4.26 3.09 13.27
C ASN A 10 3.20 2.59 14.26
N ASP A 11 3.41 2.87 15.55
CA ASP A 11 2.53 2.38 16.64
C ASP A 11 1.05 2.81 16.49
N LYS A 12 0.77 3.89 15.75
CA LYS A 12 -0.61 4.38 15.54
C LYS A 12 -1.45 3.49 14.64
N VAL A 13 -0.82 2.67 13.79
CA VAL A 13 -1.51 1.80 12.83
C VAL A 13 -1.39 0.31 13.19
N MET A 14 -1.07 0.01 14.45
CA MET A 14 -0.85 -1.35 14.93
C MET A 14 -1.99 -2.29 14.60
N ASP A 15 -3.24 -1.92 14.87
CA ASP A 15 -4.40 -2.78 14.61
C ASP A 15 -4.59 -3.06 13.12
N ASN A 16 -4.34 -2.07 12.26
CA ASN A 16 -4.39 -2.25 10.82
C ASN A 16 -3.29 -3.21 10.34
N ALA A 17 -2.06 -3.03 10.82
CA ALA A 17 -0.95 -3.91 10.48
C ALA A 17 -1.18 -5.35 10.93
N ILE A 18 -1.79 -5.57 12.11
CA ILE A 18 -2.18 -6.90 12.58
C ILE A 18 -3.25 -7.51 11.67
N ALA A 19 -4.29 -6.75 11.28
CA ALA A 19 -5.33 -7.23 10.36
C ALA A 19 -4.74 -7.64 9.01
N LEU A 20 -3.88 -6.80 8.43
CA LEU A 20 -3.16 -7.09 7.21
C LEU A 20 -2.34 -8.38 7.33
N LEU A 21 -1.47 -8.48 8.35
CA LEU A 21 -0.57 -9.63 8.51
C LEU A 21 -1.32 -10.92 8.83
N ASN A 22 -2.39 -10.86 9.63
CA ASN A 22 -3.27 -12.00 9.83
C ASN A 22 -3.85 -12.49 8.49
N SER A 23 -4.28 -11.57 7.62
CA SER A 23 -4.79 -11.94 6.29
C SER A 23 -3.70 -12.53 5.39
N ILE A 24 -2.48 -11.98 5.41
CA ILE A 24 -1.34 -12.52 4.67
C ILE A 24 -0.98 -13.92 5.17
N ARG A 25 -0.82 -14.11 6.49
CA ARG A 25 -0.41 -15.38 7.09
C ARG A 25 -1.42 -16.52 6.90
N LEU A 26 -2.70 -16.17 6.72
CA LEU A 26 -3.75 -17.15 6.40
C LEU A 26 -3.50 -17.83 5.04
N TYR A 27 -2.93 -17.11 4.07
CA TYR A 27 -2.69 -17.63 2.71
C TYR A 27 -1.21 -17.92 2.43
N ASP A 28 -0.30 -17.26 3.13
CA ASP A 28 1.14 -17.41 2.97
C ASP A 28 1.84 -17.29 4.34
N PRO A 29 1.94 -18.39 5.09
CA PRO A 29 2.48 -18.39 6.44
C PRO A 29 3.98 -17.99 6.49
N ASP A 30 4.73 -18.26 5.41
CA ASP A 30 6.19 -18.21 5.41
C ASP A 30 6.76 -17.02 4.64
N VAL A 31 5.93 -16.20 3.97
CA VAL A 31 6.44 -15.07 3.18
C VAL A 31 7.26 -14.11 4.06
N LEU A 32 8.41 -13.69 3.55
CA LEU A 32 9.24 -12.68 4.23
C LEU A 32 8.51 -11.35 4.27
N VAL A 33 8.47 -10.72 5.46
CA VAL A 33 7.90 -9.38 5.64
C VAL A 33 8.92 -8.50 6.34
N TYR A 34 9.11 -7.29 5.80
CA TYR A 34 9.94 -6.25 6.38
C TYR A 34 9.11 -5.02 6.73
N LEU A 35 9.27 -4.54 7.96
CA LEU A 35 8.72 -3.28 8.44
C LEU A 35 9.73 -2.17 8.21
N ILE A 36 9.31 -1.14 7.48
CA ILE A 36 10.00 0.14 7.33
C ILE A 36 9.36 1.10 8.34
N PRO A 37 10.09 1.63 9.33
CA PRO A 37 9.55 2.60 10.28
C PRO A 37 8.99 3.84 9.61
N PHE A 38 7.72 4.20 9.87
CA PHE A 38 7.16 5.45 9.39
C PHE A 38 7.77 6.68 10.10
N ASN A 39 8.12 6.54 11.37
CA ASN A 39 8.80 7.54 12.20
C ASN A 39 9.46 6.82 13.40
N GLU A 40 9.97 7.58 14.38
CA GLU A 40 10.63 7.06 15.59
C GLU A 40 9.71 6.23 16.51
N ASN A 41 8.39 6.37 16.40
CA ASN A 41 7.41 5.65 17.21
C ASN A 41 7.02 4.31 16.55
N TYR A 42 7.96 3.38 16.42
CA TYR A 42 7.73 2.08 15.76
C TYR A 42 8.10 0.87 16.64
N HIS A 43 8.65 1.08 17.79
CA HIS A 43 9.19 -0.02 18.62
C HIS A 43 8.09 -0.98 19.09
N ASN A 44 6.97 -0.46 19.60
CA ASN A 44 5.87 -1.31 20.09
C ASN A 44 5.24 -2.14 18.96
N ILE A 45 5.02 -1.53 17.79
CA ILE A 45 4.46 -2.25 16.64
C ILE A 45 5.46 -3.30 16.14
N PHE A 46 6.75 -2.97 16.05
CA PHE A 46 7.77 -3.92 15.62
C PHE A 46 7.84 -5.13 16.55
N ASP A 47 7.93 -4.93 17.86
CA ASP A 47 7.98 -6.00 18.86
C ASP A 47 6.74 -6.90 18.75
N LYS A 48 5.56 -6.30 18.61
CA LYS A 48 4.31 -7.03 18.46
C LYS A 48 4.27 -7.85 17.17
N LEU A 49 4.62 -7.25 16.03
CA LEU A 49 4.57 -7.92 14.73
C LEU A 49 5.69 -8.94 14.54
N SER A 50 6.87 -8.70 15.09
CA SER A 50 7.97 -9.68 15.12
C SER A 50 7.56 -10.93 15.87
N THR A 51 6.94 -10.77 17.05
CA THR A 51 6.48 -11.89 17.88
C THR A 51 5.34 -12.67 17.22
N LEU A 52 4.34 -11.99 16.65
CA LEU A 52 3.13 -12.64 16.12
C LEU A 52 3.30 -13.17 14.69
N HIS A 53 4.11 -12.50 13.87
CA HIS A 53 4.15 -12.70 12.43
C HIS A 53 5.56 -12.85 11.86
N HIS A 54 6.59 -12.93 12.72
CA HIS A 54 8.00 -13.02 12.31
C HIS A 54 8.41 -11.92 11.32
N VAL A 55 7.92 -10.69 11.57
CA VAL A 55 8.28 -9.52 10.77
C VAL A 55 9.70 -9.11 11.10
N ASN A 56 10.49 -8.84 10.07
CA ASN A 56 11.84 -8.32 10.18
C ASN A 56 11.82 -6.78 10.15
N LEU A 57 12.71 -6.16 10.88
CA LEU A 57 12.95 -4.71 10.72
C LEU A 57 13.77 -4.47 9.45
N PHE A 58 13.49 -3.40 8.72
CA PHE A 58 14.32 -2.98 7.60
C PHE A 58 15.76 -2.74 8.11
N PRO A 59 16.78 -3.40 7.50
CA PRO A 59 18.10 -3.51 8.16
C PRO A 59 18.89 -2.20 8.18
N ASN A 60 18.63 -1.28 7.24
CA ASN A 60 19.37 -0.03 7.13
C ASN A 60 18.49 1.16 7.55
N LEU A 61 18.37 1.39 8.85
CA LEU A 61 17.58 2.51 9.39
C LEU A 61 18.21 3.87 9.05
N GLU A 62 19.53 3.92 8.96
CA GLU A 62 20.24 5.15 8.59
C GLU A 62 19.86 5.60 7.18
N LEU A 63 19.77 4.68 6.23
CA LEU A 63 19.27 4.97 4.87
C LEU A 63 17.88 5.60 4.89
N ILE A 64 16.96 5.09 5.73
CA ILE A 64 15.61 5.63 5.84
C ILE A 64 15.64 7.08 6.33
N GLU A 65 16.44 7.37 7.35
CA GLU A 65 16.53 8.72 7.91
C GLU A 65 17.22 9.69 6.93
N GLN A 66 18.31 9.29 6.30
CA GLN A 66 18.99 10.07 5.25
C GLN A 66 18.04 10.36 4.08
N PHE A 67 17.29 9.35 3.64
CA PHE A 67 16.29 9.50 2.59
C PHE A 67 15.18 10.49 2.99
N THR A 68 14.65 10.35 4.22
CA THR A 68 13.61 11.27 4.74
C THR A 68 14.10 12.72 4.82
N LYS A 69 15.34 12.91 5.29
CA LYS A 69 15.98 14.22 5.32
C LYS A 69 16.09 14.81 3.90
N ARG A 70 16.56 14.02 2.94
CA ARG A 70 16.67 14.42 1.54
C ARG A 70 15.33 14.79 0.92
N ILE A 71 14.25 14.05 1.19
CA ILE A 71 12.89 14.40 0.79
C ILE A 71 12.50 15.78 1.34
N SER A 72 12.82 16.05 2.61
CA SER A 72 12.53 17.34 3.25
C SER A 72 13.35 18.51 2.68
N GLU A 73 14.52 18.23 2.08
CA GLU A 73 15.35 19.22 1.39
C GLU A 73 14.87 19.49 -0.05
N ILE A 74 14.26 18.49 -0.70
CA ILE A 74 13.75 18.59 -2.08
C ILE A 74 12.37 19.26 -2.10
N PHE A 75 11.46 18.84 -1.21
CA PHE A 75 10.10 19.32 -1.17
C PHE A 75 9.87 20.24 0.02
N ASP A 76 9.33 21.41 -0.23
CA ASP A 76 8.85 22.28 0.85
C ASP A 76 7.61 21.68 1.55
N ARG A 77 7.25 22.27 2.70
CA ARG A 77 6.12 21.75 3.49
C ARG A 77 4.76 21.98 2.84
N ASP A 78 4.65 22.96 1.97
CA ASP A 78 3.41 23.25 1.23
C ASP A 78 3.22 22.23 0.10
N PHE A 79 4.33 21.70 -0.45
CA PHE A 79 4.29 20.61 -1.43
C PHE A 79 4.10 19.27 -0.75
N LEU A 80 4.85 18.95 0.29
CA LEU A 80 4.82 17.66 0.98
C LEU A 80 4.93 17.81 2.50
N ALA A 81 3.79 17.99 3.17
CA ALA A 81 3.75 18.18 4.62
C ALA A 81 4.29 17.01 5.45
N LEU A 82 4.27 15.79 4.91
CA LEU A 82 4.70 14.57 5.59
C LEU A 82 5.73 13.79 4.75
N PRO A 83 7.02 14.16 4.81
CA PRO A 83 8.09 13.47 4.07
C PRO A 83 8.16 11.96 4.32
N ASN A 84 7.78 11.53 5.53
CA ASN A 84 7.76 10.13 5.94
C ASN A 84 6.82 9.25 5.08
N LYS A 85 5.83 9.83 4.38
CA LYS A 85 5.02 9.09 3.40
C LYS A 85 5.85 8.54 2.25
N MET A 86 6.99 9.19 1.95
CA MET A 86 7.90 8.76 0.88
C MET A 86 8.83 7.62 1.31
N ARG A 87 8.85 7.22 2.59
CA ARG A 87 9.70 6.11 3.09
C ARG A 87 9.44 4.79 2.36
N LYS A 88 8.26 4.59 1.75
CA LYS A 88 7.99 3.44 0.89
C LYS A 88 8.94 3.32 -0.32
N LEU A 89 9.54 4.42 -0.77
CA LEU A 89 10.48 4.41 -1.89
C LEU A 89 11.82 3.75 -1.56
N VAL A 90 12.19 3.61 -0.28
CA VAL A 90 13.44 2.91 0.09
C VAL A 90 13.38 1.41 -0.20
N THR A 91 12.21 0.86 -0.53
CA THR A 91 12.02 -0.55 -0.90
C THR A 91 12.91 -0.96 -2.08
N TRP A 92 13.17 -0.06 -3.03
CA TRP A 92 14.09 -0.34 -4.15
C TRP A 92 15.55 -0.56 -3.73
N PHE A 93 15.91 -0.16 -2.50
CA PHE A 93 17.27 -0.27 -1.94
C PHE A 93 17.33 -1.29 -0.80
N GLY A 94 16.24 -2.00 -0.53
CA GLY A 94 16.11 -2.95 0.56
C GLY A 94 16.73 -4.33 0.29
N PRO A 95 16.57 -5.28 1.22
CA PRO A 95 17.16 -6.62 1.14
C PRO A 95 16.44 -7.58 0.18
N LEU A 96 15.20 -7.31 -0.24
CA LEU A 96 14.44 -8.17 -1.14
C LEU A 96 14.81 -7.91 -2.59
N ASP A 97 15.03 -8.98 -3.36
CA ASP A 97 15.34 -8.91 -4.79
C ASP A 97 14.09 -8.59 -5.62
N GLU A 98 12.97 -9.24 -5.26
CA GLU A 98 11.62 -8.97 -5.79
C GLU A 98 10.65 -8.79 -4.63
N PHE A 99 9.80 -7.76 -4.69
CA PHE A 99 8.99 -7.38 -3.55
C PHE A 99 7.61 -6.84 -3.94
N ILE A 100 6.67 -7.00 -3.00
CA ILE A 100 5.41 -6.27 -2.97
C ILE A 100 5.54 -5.20 -1.87
N TYR A 101 5.13 -3.98 -2.19
CA TYR A 101 4.79 -2.96 -1.20
C TYR A 101 3.29 -2.99 -0.96
N ILE A 102 2.87 -2.94 0.30
CA ILE A 102 1.45 -2.92 0.68
C ILE A 102 1.20 -1.98 1.87
N ASP A 103 0.18 -1.12 1.77
CA ASP A 103 -0.25 -0.24 2.85
C ASP A 103 -0.94 -1.05 3.96
N THR A 104 -0.82 -0.59 5.22
CA THR A 104 -1.32 -1.32 6.40
C THR A 104 -2.85 -1.35 6.53
N ASP A 105 -3.56 -0.47 5.84
CA ASP A 105 -5.02 -0.42 5.80
C ASP A 105 -5.62 -1.27 4.66
N ILE A 106 -4.94 -2.39 4.36
CA ILE A 106 -5.36 -3.41 3.40
C ILE A 106 -5.57 -4.75 4.14
N VAL A 107 -6.50 -5.56 3.66
CA VAL A 107 -6.58 -7.00 3.92
C VAL A 107 -6.57 -7.76 2.60
N VAL A 108 -5.88 -8.90 2.56
CA VAL A 108 -5.76 -9.74 1.36
C VAL A 108 -6.68 -10.95 1.43
N PHE A 109 -7.06 -11.47 0.27
CA PHE A 109 -7.99 -12.60 0.15
C PHE A 109 -7.36 -13.81 -0.55
N GLU A 110 -6.09 -13.74 -0.91
CA GLU A 110 -5.35 -14.83 -1.57
C GLU A 110 -3.85 -14.73 -1.26
N LYS A 111 -3.07 -15.71 -1.74
CA LYS A 111 -1.60 -15.69 -1.66
C LYS A 111 -1.02 -14.67 -2.63
N ILE A 112 -0.88 -13.43 -2.17
CA ILE A 112 -0.45 -12.31 -3.03
C ILE A 112 1.00 -12.43 -3.51
N ALA A 113 1.87 -13.14 -2.77
CA ALA A 113 3.28 -13.29 -3.14
C ALA A 113 3.48 -14.09 -4.44
N ASP A 114 2.53 -14.96 -4.83
CA ASP A 114 2.59 -15.69 -6.10
C ASP A 114 2.55 -14.74 -7.32
N ASN A 115 2.00 -13.52 -7.15
CA ASN A 115 2.00 -12.52 -8.23
C ASN A 115 3.40 -12.01 -8.56
N LEU A 116 4.41 -12.19 -7.68
CA LEU A 116 5.81 -11.83 -7.96
C LEU A 116 6.38 -12.56 -9.18
N ASP A 117 5.82 -13.70 -9.58
CA ASP A 117 6.21 -14.40 -10.82
C ASP A 117 6.04 -13.53 -12.06
N LYS A 118 5.12 -12.55 -12.03
CA LYS A 118 4.93 -11.58 -13.12
C LYS A 118 6.10 -10.63 -13.33
N LEU A 119 6.97 -10.47 -12.34
CA LEU A 119 8.21 -9.71 -12.51
C LEU A 119 9.21 -10.36 -13.48
N SER A 120 8.97 -11.59 -13.91
CA SER A 120 9.70 -12.17 -15.05
C SER A 120 9.40 -11.47 -16.40
N GLU A 121 8.22 -10.86 -16.51
CA GLU A 121 7.73 -10.21 -17.72
C GLU A 121 7.85 -8.67 -17.67
N VAL A 122 7.74 -8.08 -16.46
CA VAL A 122 7.75 -6.63 -16.22
C VAL A 122 8.68 -6.28 -15.05
N ASP A 123 9.05 -5.01 -14.93
CA ASP A 123 9.88 -4.53 -13.82
C ASP A 123 9.07 -3.88 -12.69
N PHE A 124 7.79 -3.67 -12.95
CA PHE A 124 6.82 -3.12 -12.01
C PHE A 124 5.41 -3.60 -12.35
N PHE A 125 4.59 -3.90 -11.36
CA PHE A 125 3.15 -4.05 -11.56
C PHE A 125 2.34 -3.48 -10.40
N CYS A 126 1.11 -3.08 -10.71
CA CYS A 126 0.05 -2.76 -9.76
C CYS A 126 -1.15 -3.69 -9.94
N CYS A 127 -2.20 -3.50 -9.14
CA CYS A 127 -3.37 -4.37 -9.16
C CYS A 127 -4.63 -3.60 -8.75
N ASP A 128 -5.06 -2.63 -9.57
CA ASP A 128 -6.23 -1.82 -9.26
C ASP A 128 -6.93 -1.28 -10.50
N TYR A 129 -8.14 -0.75 -10.29
CA TYR A 129 -8.97 -0.13 -11.32
C TYR A 129 -8.83 1.40 -11.40
N HIS A 130 -7.81 2.01 -10.81
CA HIS A 130 -7.69 3.46 -10.78
C HIS A 130 -7.78 4.08 -12.19
N HIS A 131 -7.13 3.43 -13.16
CA HIS A 131 -7.14 3.82 -14.56
C HIS A 131 -8.51 3.73 -15.26
N ALA A 132 -9.49 3.01 -14.69
CA ALA A 132 -10.76 2.73 -15.36
C ALA A 132 -11.79 3.86 -15.25
N ASN A 133 -11.61 4.77 -14.29
CA ASN A 133 -12.51 5.89 -14.05
C ASN A 133 -11.87 7.20 -14.51
N ASP A 134 -11.92 8.26 -13.74
CA ASP A 134 -11.25 9.52 -14.03
C ASP A 134 -9.73 9.35 -13.84
N LYS A 135 -9.06 8.92 -14.90
CA LYS A 135 -7.72 8.34 -14.92
C LYS A 135 -6.66 9.19 -14.21
N LEU A 136 -6.70 10.50 -14.39
CA LEU A 136 -5.66 11.39 -13.87
C LEU A 136 -6.00 12.02 -12.51
N ARG A 137 -7.25 11.92 -12.09
CA ARG A 137 -7.73 12.54 -10.85
C ARG A 137 -6.95 12.06 -9.63
N ASN A 138 -6.54 13.00 -8.78
CA ASN A 138 -5.69 12.79 -7.60
C ASN A 138 -4.29 12.25 -7.92
N ILE A 139 -3.85 12.36 -9.17
CA ILE A 139 -2.49 12.01 -9.60
C ILE A 139 -1.91 13.19 -10.37
N PHE A 140 -2.45 13.50 -11.55
CA PHE A 140 -1.90 14.53 -12.42
C PHE A 140 -2.93 15.61 -12.75
N SER A 141 -2.44 16.84 -12.91
CA SER A 141 -3.22 17.92 -13.50
C SER A 141 -3.39 17.70 -15.03
N PRO A 142 -4.36 18.36 -15.68
CA PRO A 142 -4.51 18.30 -17.14
C PRO A 142 -3.25 18.74 -17.90
N LEU A 143 -2.40 19.59 -17.32
CA LEU A 143 -1.17 20.07 -17.93
C LEU A 143 -0.23 18.95 -18.38
N VAL A 144 -0.21 17.82 -17.64
CA VAL A 144 0.64 16.68 -18.00
C VAL A 144 0.28 16.11 -19.37
N GLN A 145 -1.01 16.07 -19.70
CA GLN A 145 -1.50 15.62 -21.00
C GLN A 145 -1.38 16.73 -22.06
N GLU A 146 -1.73 17.95 -21.72
CA GLU A 146 -1.64 19.12 -22.62
C GLU A 146 -0.20 19.37 -23.10
N GLN A 147 0.77 19.23 -22.20
CA GLN A 147 2.19 19.42 -22.50
C GLN A 147 2.90 18.14 -22.96
N GLN A 148 2.18 17.02 -23.06
CA GLN A 148 2.71 15.72 -23.47
C GLN A 148 3.93 15.26 -22.62
N ILE A 149 3.88 15.50 -21.30
CA ILE A 149 4.93 15.05 -20.37
C ILE A 149 5.04 13.52 -20.40
N PHE A 150 3.92 12.84 -20.51
CA PHE A 150 3.80 11.40 -20.76
C PHE A 150 2.90 11.16 -21.96
N ALA A 151 3.20 10.12 -22.74
CA ALA A 151 2.29 9.65 -23.79
C ALA A 151 0.97 9.14 -23.19
N ASP A 152 -0.14 9.25 -23.94
CA ASP A 152 -1.46 8.78 -23.47
C ASP A 152 -1.43 7.31 -23.03
N THR A 153 -0.66 6.46 -23.73
CA THR A 153 -0.46 5.05 -23.36
C THR A 153 0.24 4.87 -22.03
N GLN A 154 1.15 5.79 -21.64
CA GLN A 154 1.77 5.77 -20.32
C GLN A 154 0.79 6.22 -19.24
N LEU A 155 -0.03 7.23 -19.53
CA LEU A 155 -1.06 7.72 -18.59
C LEU A 155 -2.15 6.67 -18.31
N GLU A 156 -2.28 5.65 -19.14
CA GLU A 156 -3.13 4.49 -18.85
C GLU A 156 -2.60 3.58 -17.74
N ASP A 157 -1.33 3.73 -17.37
CA ASP A 157 -0.67 2.91 -16.34
C ASP A 157 -0.67 3.56 -14.96
N VAL A 158 -1.42 4.67 -14.76
CA VAL A 158 -1.57 5.28 -13.43
C VAL A 158 -2.23 4.31 -12.45
N PHE A 159 -1.82 4.38 -11.18
CA PHE A 159 -2.22 3.42 -10.18
C PHE A 159 -2.36 4.02 -8.77
N ASN A 160 -3.05 3.30 -7.89
CA ASN A 160 -3.09 3.59 -6.46
C ASN A 160 -1.82 3.13 -5.76
N SER A 161 -1.24 3.99 -4.93
CA SER A 161 0.07 3.79 -4.29
C SER A 161 0.08 2.77 -3.15
N GLY A 162 -1.06 2.19 -2.79
CA GLY A 162 -1.17 1.29 -1.63
C GLY A 162 -0.82 -0.17 -1.89
N PHE A 163 -0.77 -0.61 -3.16
CA PHE A 163 -0.34 -1.96 -3.53
C PHE A 163 0.39 -1.92 -4.88
N TRP A 164 1.65 -2.32 -4.87
CA TRP A 164 2.46 -2.46 -6.07
C TRP A 164 3.64 -3.39 -5.83
N ALA A 165 4.24 -3.87 -6.90
CA ALA A 165 5.41 -4.75 -6.85
C ALA A 165 6.49 -4.27 -7.80
N SER A 166 7.73 -4.54 -7.46
CA SER A 166 8.89 -4.24 -8.29
C SER A 166 10.07 -5.12 -7.90
N ARG A 167 11.21 -4.88 -8.55
CA ARG A 167 12.47 -5.52 -8.22
C ARG A 167 13.50 -4.50 -7.74
N LYS A 168 14.41 -4.97 -6.91
CA LYS A 168 15.56 -4.19 -6.46
C LYS A 168 16.34 -3.65 -7.67
N GLY A 169 16.72 -2.40 -7.58
CA GLY A 169 17.52 -1.75 -8.64
C GLY A 169 16.74 -1.37 -9.91
N ALA A 170 15.40 -1.56 -9.97
CA ALA A 170 14.60 -1.03 -11.07
C ALA A 170 14.67 0.50 -11.16
N ILE A 171 14.94 1.16 -10.03
CA ILE A 171 15.25 2.60 -9.94
C ILE A 171 16.54 2.74 -9.14
N THR A 172 17.52 3.47 -9.66
CA THR A 172 18.76 3.80 -8.94
C THR A 172 18.55 5.04 -8.05
N GLU A 173 19.38 5.21 -7.03
CA GLU A 173 19.35 6.40 -6.17
C GLU A 173 19.49 7.70 -6.96
N GLN A 174 20.40 7.73 -7.93
CA GLN A 174 20.64 8.90 -8.77
C GLN A 174 19.41 9.23 -9.64
N GLN A 175 18.79 8.23 -10.26
CA GLN A 175 17.55 8.42 -11.03
C GLN A 175 16.41 8.92 -10.15
N MET A 176 16.25 8.33 -8.97
CA MET A 176 15.23 8.73 -8.00
C MET A 176 15.43 10.19 -7.58
N ASP A 177 16.64 10.58 -7.17
CA ASP A 177 16.92 11.96 -6.74
C ASP A 177 16.66 12.98 -7.86
N ALA A 178 17.14 12.72 -9.05
CA ALA A 178 16.94 13.61 -10.20
C ALA A 178 15.43 13.79 -10.50
N THR A 179 14.66 12.69 -10.47
CA THR A 179 13.22 12.75 -10.76
C THR A 179 12.43 13.39 -9.62
N LEU A 180 12.81 13.19 -8.36
CA LEU A 180 12.17 13.87 -7.22
C LEU A 180 12.40 15.39 -7.28
N ARG A 181 13.60 15.85 -7.67
CA ARG A 181 13.88 17.29 -7.89
C ARG A 181 13.07 17.85 -9.04
N GLU A 182 12.88 17.09 -10.10
CA GLU A 182 12.01 17.47 -11.21
C GLU A 182 10.55 17.60 -10.74
N CYS A 183 10.03 16.64 -9.95
CA CYS A 183 8.71 16.77 -9.33
C CYS A 183 8.57 18.05 -8.49
N ALA A 184 9.60 18.41 -7.71
CA ALA A 184 9.58 19.60 -6.89
C ALA A 184 9.59 20.89 -7.73
N ALA A 185 10.27 20.88 -8.89
CA ALA A 185 10.33 22.00 -9.83
C ALA A 185 9.02 22.22 -10.61
N HIS A 186 8.16 21.19 -10.70
CA HIS A 186 6.95 21.17 -11.53
C HIS A 186 5.70 20.77 -10.72
N ARG A 187 5.44 21.51 -9.64
CA ARG A 187 4.26 21.26 -8.78
C ARG A 187 2.94 21.29 -9.57
N GLU A 188 2.85 22.10 -10.60
CA GLU A 188 1.69 22.26 -11.48
C GLU A 188 1.29 20.97 -12.23
N TYR A 189 2.17 19.98 -12.32
CA TYR A 189 1.87 18.70 -12.94
C TYR A 189 1.00 17.79 -12.09
N PHE A 190 0.85 18.07 -10.79
CA PHE A 190 0.23 17.18 -9.83
C PHE A 190 -1.17 17.65 -9.42
N ASP A 191 -2.11 16.70 -9.31
CA ASP A 191 -3.43 16.97 -8.75
C ASP A 191 -3.46 16.67 -7.24
N PHE A 192 -3.34 17.72 -6.44
CA PHE A 192 -3.47 17.67 -4.99
C PHE A 192 -4.84 18.12 -4.47
N SER A 193 -5.88 18.09 -5.28
CA SER A 193 -7.23 18.56 -4.92
C SER A 193 -7.83 17.86 -3.69
N LYS A 194 -7.41 16.63 -3.40
CA LYS A 194 -7.78 15.87 -2.18
C LYS A 194 -6.69 15.83 -1.10
N GLY A 195 -5.72 16.70 -1.21
CA GLY A 195 -4.59 16.79 -0.29
C GLY A 195 -3.32 16.17 -0.85
N VAL A 196 -2.19 16.64 -0.31
CA VAL A 196 -0.87 16.20 -0.76
C VAL A 196 -0.59 14.79 -0.25
N THR A 197 -0.33 13.88 -1.18
CA THR A 197 -0.02 12.49 -0.90
C THR A 197 1.22 12.05 -1.67
N ASP A 198 1.75 10.88 -1.36
CA ASP A 198 2.84 10.22 -2.07
C ASP A 198 2.43 9.70 -3.46
N GLN A 199 1.14 9.45 -3.69
CA GLN A 199 0.63 8.80 -4.90
C GLN A 199 0.99 9.50 -6.20
N PRO A 200 0.82 10.84 -6.36
CA PRO A 200 1.20 11.55 -7.57
C PRO A 200 2.70 11.43 -7.88
N ILE A 201 3.54 11.62 -6.86
CA ILE A 201 5.01 11.56 -6.99
C ILE A 201 5.46 10.14 -7.37
N LEU A 202 4.91 9.11 -6.70
CA LEU A 202 5.22 7.73 -7.03
C LEU A 202 4.80 7.37 -8.47
N ASN A 203 3.62 7.81 -8.93
CA ASN A 203 3.19 7.61 -10.31
C ASN A 203 4.16 8.29 -11.29
N TYR A 204 4.58 9.52 -11.02
CA TYR A 204 5.55 10.24 -11.86
C TYR A 204 6.87 9.47 -11.98
N LEU A 205 7.43 9.02 -10.84
CA LEU A 205 8.65 8.21 -10.80
C LEU A 205 8.52 6.93 -11.64
N VAL A 206 7.45 6.17 -11.44
CA VAL A 206 7.24 4.88 -12.11
C VAL A 206 7.02 5.08 -13.61
N LEU A 207 6.17 6.03 -14.02
CA LEU A 207 5.92 6.30 -15.44
C LEU A 207 7.19 6.75 -16.16
N LYS A 208 8.03 7.54 -15.50
CA LYS A 208 9.25 8.08 -16.09
C LYS A 208 10.39 7.07 -16.14
N LEU A 209 10.60 6.29 -15.08
CA LEU A 209 11.81 5.50 -14.89
C LEU A 209 11.65 4.02 -15.21
N ILE A 210 10.43 3.48 -15.21
CA ILE A 210 10.19 2.05 -15.40
C ILE A 210 9.35 1.84 -16.67
N PRO A 211 9.97 1.56 -17.83
CA PRO A 211 9.23 1.38 -19.08
C PRO A 211 8.41 0.09 -19.14
N LYS A 212 8.89 -1.00 -18.52
CA LYS A 212 8.19 -2.29 -18.49
C LYS A 212 7.29 -2.39 -17.27
N ARG A 213 6.05 -1.92 -17.41
CA ARG A 213 5.03 -1.92 -16.36
C ARG A 213 3.86 -2.81 -16.72
N GLY A 214 3.15 -3.30 -15.70
CA GLY A 214 1.93 -4.06 -15.85
C GLY A 214 0.87 -3.71 -14.80
N ASN A 215 -0.39 -4.04 -15.10
CA ASN A 215 -1.47 -4.02 -14.13
C ASN A 215 -2.18 -5.36 -14.19
N LEU A 216 -2.23 -6.08 -13.05
CA LEU A 216 -2.84 -7.41 -12.97
C LEU A 216 -4.32 -7.41 -13.38
N VAL A 217 -5.01 -6.29 -13.26
CA VAL A 217 -6.40 -6.14 -13.73
C VAL A 217 -6.52 -6.26 -15.25
N LYS A 218 -5.50 -5.86 -15.99
CA LYS A 218 -5.48 -5.90 -17.46
C LYS A 218 -5.07 -7.26 -18.02
N ILE A 219 -4.58 -8.17 -17.17
CA ILE A 219 -4.09 -9.50 -17.59
C ILE A 219 -5.24 -10.51 -17.51
N PRO A 220 -5.50 -11.34 -18.52
CA PRO A 220 -6.50 -12.40 -18.47
C PRO A 220 -6.31 -13.32 -17.25
N GLY A 221 -7.37 -13.51 -16.45
CA GLY A 221 -7.33 -14.27 -15.21
C GLY A 221 -6.63 -13.58 -14.04
N GLY A 222 -6.19 -12.35 -14.18
CA GLY A 222 -5.38 -11.60 -13.18
C GLY A 222 -6.35 -11.09 -12.13
N GLY A 223 -7.19 -10.88 -11.63
CA GLY A 223 -8.00 -10.31 -10.55
C GLY A 223 -7.55 -8.93 -10.08
N ALA A 224 -8.43 -8.28 -9.39
CA ALA A 224 -8.24 -6.92 -8.92
C ALA A 224 -8.09 -6.84 -7.40
N GLY A 225 -7.31 -5.84 -6.96
CA GLY A 225 -7.53 -5.21 -5.67
C GLY A 225 -8.60 -4.13 -5.82
N SER A 226 -9.19 -3.71 -4.72
CA SER A 226 -10.21 -2.67 -4.82
C SER A 226 -10.33 -1.82 -3.55
N TRP A 227 -11.01 -0.69 -3.72
CA TRP A 227 -11.22 0.30 -2.67
C TRP A 227 -12.49 0.04 -1.86
N ALA A 228 -12.41 0.11 -0.55
CA ALA A 228 -13.52 -0.15 0.38
C ALA A 228 -14.69 0.83 0.24
N GLY A 229 -14.51 1.97 -0.43
CA GLY A 229 -15.62 2.87 -0.75
C GLY A 229 -16.59 2.34 -1.79
N SER A 230 -16.21 1.34 -2.60
CA SER A 230 -17.12 0.63 -3.49
C SER A 230 -18.03 -0.29 -2.67
N ARG A 231 -19.34 -0.26 -2.96
CA ARG A 231 -20.36 -1.05 -2.24
C ARG A 231 -20.92 -2.22 -3.06
N ASN A 232 -20.33 -2.48 -4.21
CA ASN A 232 -20.89 -3.42 -5.19
C ASN A 232 -20.35 -4.85 -5.07
N PHE A 233 -19.49 -5.13 -4.08
CA PHE A 233 -18.89 -6.43 -3.94
C PHE A 233 -19.85 -7.42 -3.26
N GLN A 234 -19.84 -8.65 -3.75
CA GLN A 234 -20.52 -9.78 -3.11
C GLN A 234 -19.57 -10.38 -2.07
N GLN A 235 -20.02 -10.46 -0.84
CA GLN A 235 -19.25 -11.11 0.22
C GLN A 235 -19.60 -12.59 0.26
N GLN A 236 -18.56 -13.45 0.25
CA GLN A 236 -18.69 -14.91 0.47
C GLN A 236 -17.70 -15.29 1.58
N GLY A 237 -18.23 -15.64 2.74
CA GLY A 237 -17.42 -15.84 3.93
C GLY A 237 -16.65 -14.55 4.29
N TYR A 238 -15.34 -14.65 4.35
CA TYR A 238 -14.45 -13.53 4.67
C TYR A 238 -13.63 -13.04 3.47
N ALA A 239 -14.16 -13.19 2.27
CA ALA A 239 -13.60 -12.63 1.04
C ALA A 239 -14.66 -11.88 0.24
N LEU A 240 -14.21 -11.00 -0.65
CA LEU A 240 -15.06 -10.22 -1.54
C LEU A 240 -14.87 -10.66 -2.99
N TYR A 241 -15.96 -10.53 -3.73
CA TYR A 241 -16.02 -10.88 -5.16
C TYR A 241 -16.61 -9.72 -5.94
N ASP A 242 -16.00 -9.39 -7.08
CA ASP A 242 -16.54 -8.48 -8.09
C ASP A 242 -16.86 -9.27 -9.34
N ARG A 243 -18.15 -9.24 -9.78
CA ARG A 243 -18.64 -9.95 -10.96
C ARG A 243 -18.25 -11.43 -10.98
N GLY A 244 -18.30 -12.08 -9.83
CA GLY A 244 -17.97 -13.49 -9.66
C GLY A 244 -16.48 -13.81 -9.53
N GLN A 245 -15.60 -12.83 -9.70
CA GLN A 245 -14.17 -12.96 -9.52
C GLN A 245 -13.76 -12.52 -8.10
N ARG A 246 -12.97 -13.34 -7.42
CA ARG A 246 -12.45 -13.02 -6.08
C ARG A 246 -11.51 -11.82 -6.17
N LEU A 247 -11.67 -10.84 -5.27
CA LEU A 247 -10.70 -9.76 -5.13
C LEU A 247 -9.40 -10.29 -4.52
N LYS A 248 -8.28 -9.71 -4.94
CA LYS A 248 -6.98 -10.00 -4.32
C LYS A 248 -6.85 -9.35 -2.95
N TYR A 249 -7.39 -8.14 -2.80
CA TYR A 249 -7.38 -7.37 -1.56
C TYR A 249 -8.50 -6.34 -1.50
N LEU A 250 -8.76 -5.83 -0.30
CA LEU A 250 -9.57 -4.64 -0.05
C LEU A 250 -8.72 -3.57 0.65
N HIS A 251 -8.75 -2.34 0.13
CA HIS A 251 -8.00 -1.18 0.63
C HIS A 251 -8.93 -0.10 1.17
N TRP A 252 -8.76 0.31 2.42
CA TRP A 252 -9.50 1.42 3.03
C TRP A 252 -8.86 2.79 2.78
N ALA A 253 -8.26 3.00 1.60
CA ALA A 253 -7.55 4.23 1.23
C ALA A 253 -8.34 5.50 1.58
N GLY A 254 -7.73 6.38 2.40
CA GLY A 254 -8.35 7.63 2.83
C GLY A 254 -9.58 7.48 3.75
N THR A 255 -9.90 6.25 4.17
CA THR A 255 -11.05 5.96 5.04
C THR A 255 -10.55 5.54 6.42
N LYS A 256 -10.94 6.29 7.46
CA LYS A 256 -10.66 5.86 8.84
C LYS A 256 -11.46 4.60 9.16
N ILE A 257 -10.77 3.50 9.44
CA ILE A 257 -11.40 2.22 9.78
C ILE A 257 -12.00 2.30 11.18
N LYS A 258 -13.31 2.09 11.29
CA LYS A 258 -14.09 2.11 12.53
C LYS A 258 -15.41 1.36 12.35
N GLY A 259 -16.13 1.06 13.42
CA GLY A 259 -17.31 0.17 13.45
C GLY A 259 -18.48 0.49 12.52
N ASN A 260 -18.45 1.58 11.75
CA ASN A 260 -19.42 1.92 10.71
C ASN A 260 -18.77 2.11 9.32
N SER A 261 -17.50 1.77 9.19
CA SER A 261 -16.81 1.82 7.88
C SER A 261 -17.35 0.72 6.97
N PRO A 262 -17.31 0.91 5.64
CA PRO A 262 -17.63 -0.17 4.72
C PRO A 262 -16.77 -1.40 5.01
N TYR A 263 -17.38 -2.58 4.98
CA TYR A 263 -16.73 -3.86 5.23
C TYR A 263 -15.97 -3.96 6.57
N TRP A 264 -16.44 -3.24 7.59
CA TRP A 264 -15.87 -3.28 8.94
C TRP A 264 -15.76 -4.71 9.48
N GLU A 265 -16.77 -5.56 9.26
CA GLU A 265 -16.80 -6.94 9.73
C GLU A 265 -15.63 -7.78 9.15
N LEU A 266 -15.21 -7.49 7.92
CA LEU A 266 -14.05 -8.15 7.33
C LEU A 266 -12.75 -7.72 8.01
N TRP A 267 -12.57 -6.42 8.21
CA TRP A 267 -11.41 -5.91 8.93
C TRP A 267 -11.38 -6.45 10.37
N GLU A 268 -12.52 -6.43 11.08
CA GLU A 268 -12.64 -6.93 12.45
C GLU A 268 -12.32 -8.42 12.53
N TYR A 269 -12.80 -9.23 11.58
CA TYR A 269 -12.45 -10.65 11.47
C TYR A 269 -10.95 -10.85 11.39
N TYR A 270 -10.27 -10.22 10.45
CA TYR A 270 -8.83 -10.37 10.27
C TYR A 270 -8.05 -9.80 11.46
N ARG A 271 -8.50 -8.67 12.04
CA ARG A 271 -7.83 -8.07 13.20
C ARG A 271 -7.79 -9.02 14.39
N TYR A 272 -8.85 -9.76 14.64
CA TYR A 272 -8.99 -10.64 15.80
C TYR A 272 -8.90 -12.13 15.48
N LEU A 273 -8.39 -12.51 14.33
CA LEU A 273 -8.36 -13.88 13.81
C LEU A 273 -7.73 -14.89 14.79
N HIS A 274 -6.69 -14.48 15.53
CA HIS A 274 -5.97 -15.32 16.49
C HIS A 274 -6.28 -14.98 17.96
N GLU A 275 -7.15 -14.03 18.22
CA GLU A 275 -7.61 -13.66 19.56
C GLU A 275 -8.92 -14.41 19.84
N GLY A 276 -8.93 -15.30 20.81
CA GLY A 276 -10.00 -16.29 21.08
C GLY A 276 -11.45 -15.76 21.09
N LYS A 277 -12.42 -16.66 21.25
CA LYS A 277 -13.86 -16.48 21.02
C LYS A 277 -14.53 -15.23 21.65
N PHE A 278 -13.91 -14.59 22.64
CA PHE A 278 -14.41 -13.37 23.28
C PHE A 278 -14.17 -12.09 22.47
N ALA A 279 -13.30 -12.11 21.47
CA ALA A 279 -13.06 -10.98 20.57
C ALA A 279 -14.23 -10.78 19.58
N PHE A 280 -14.98 -11.85 19.28
CA PHE A 280 -16.16 -11.86 18.43
C PHE A 280 -17.46 -11.69 19.25
N ILE A 281 -17.64 -10.55 19.92
CA ILE A 281 -18.97 -10.21 20.45
C ILE A 281 -19.77 -9.59 19.30
N PRO A 282 -20.91 -10.20 18.86
CA PRO A 282 -21.74 -9.63 17.81
C PRO A 282 -22.13 -8.17 18.13
N LYS A 283 -22.20 -7.31 17.11
CA LYS A 283 -22.56 -5.88 17.25
C LYS A 283 -23.79 -5.63 18.12
N LEU A 284 -24.77 -6.56 18.12
CA LEU A 284 -25.97 -6.47 18.94
C LEU A 284 -25.65 -6.49 20.45
N THR A 285 -24.72 -7.33 20.88
CA THR A 285 -24.33 -7.45 22.30
C THR A 285 -23.45 -6.28 22.73
N ARG A 286 -22.60 -5.73 21.87
CA ARG A 286 -21.81 -4.52 22.17
C ARG A 286 -22.67 -3.27 22.34
N ARG A 287 -23.82 -3.17 21.65
CA ARG A 287 -24.81 -2.10 21.88
C ARG A 287 -25.55 -2.22 23.21
N LEU A 288 -25.75 -3.45 23.69
CA LEU A 288 -26.46 -3.73 24.95
C LEU A 288 -25.52 -3.67 26.16
N PHE A 289 -24.23 -3.88 26.02
CA PHE A 289 -23.21 -3.88 27.08
C PHE A 289 -21.98 -3.03 26.72
N PRO A 290 -22.12 -1.69 26.68
CA PRO A 290 -20.99 -0.81 26.29
C PRO A 290 -19.83 -0.79 27.30
N PHE A 291 -19.97 -1.45 28.47
CA PHE A 291 -19.01 -1.39 29.58
C PHE A 291 -18.24 -2.69 29.86
N VAL A 292 -18.39 -3.73 29.07
CA VAL A 292 -17.53 -4.92 29.21
C VAL A 292 -16.23 -4.70 28.44
N ILE A 293 -15.42 -3.76 28.92
CA ILE A 293 -14.01 -3.69 28.59
C ILE A 293 -13.31 -4.54 29.64
N VAL A 294 -12.92 -5.75 29.29
CA VAL A 294 -12.00 -6.54 30.09
C VAL A 294 -10.66 -5.79 30.07
N ARG A 295 -10.33 -5.18 31.21
CA ARG A 295 -8.97 -4.75 31.50
C ARG A 295 -8.14 -6.01 31.73
N ASN A 296 -7.11 -6.19 30.94
CA ASN A 296 -5.87 -6.85 31.29
C ASN A 296 -4.73 -6.01 30.72
#